data_85b1765b6fb42dca555e8f19247a42e1
#
_entry.id   85b1765b6fb42dca555e8f19247a42e1
#
_cell.length_a   1.000
_cell.length_b   1.000
_cell.length_c   1.000
_cell.angle_alpha   90.00
_cell.angle_beta   90.00
_cell.angle_gamma   90.00
#
_symmetry.space_group_name_H-M   'P 1'
#
loop_
_entity.id
_entity.type
_entity.pdbx_description
1 polymer ?
#
loop_
_entity_poly.entity_id
_entity_poly.type
_entity_poly.pdbx_seq_one_letter_code
_entity_poly.pdbx_strand_id
1 'polypeptide(L)'
;MAAAKELKAQARSGVGKGAARALRREGLIPAVIYGDKKAPLPISISYNEAMKSIYAGGFLSHIITVDVDGEKHRVIPRDYQLDPVKDKALHVDFLRVGKGTKLNVQVHVKFTNEDASPGIKRGGVLNIIHHTLDLTVDADHIPEEVVVDLTGLDVGDSVHISSVKLPQGSVDHSHESDLTIATIVAPSGLRSEVAEEGAAEAAAEGEAKE
;
A
#
# COMPACT_ATOMS: atom_id res chain seq x y z
N MET A 1 1.70 -7.83 18.08
CA MET A 1 3.14 -7.47 17.92
C MET A 1 3.64 -8.22 16.71
N ALA A 2 3.87 -7.51 15.59
CA ALA A 2 4.45 -8.12 14.41
C ALA A 2 5.85 -8.64 14.74
N ALA A 3 6.14 -9.88 14.38
CA ALA A 3 7.46 -10.47 14.57
C ALA A 3 8.44 -9.65 13.71
N ALA A 4 9.43 -9.03 14.34
CA ALA A 4 10.47 -8.29 13.65
C ALA A 4 11.15 -9.25 12.64
N LYS A 5 10.92 -9.03 11.36
CA LYS A 5 11.58 -9.81 10.30
C LYS A 5 13.07 -9.47 10.34
N GLU A 6 13.92 -10.48 10.52
CA GLU A 6 15.37 -10.30 10.41
C GLU A 6 15.82 -10.66 9.00
N LEU A 7 16.63 -9.79 8.38
CA LEU A 7 17.28 -10.01 7.09
C LEU A 7 18.78 -10.01 7.29
N LYS A 8 19.46 -10.99 6.74
CA LYS A 8 20.94 -11.04 6.73
C LYS A 8 21.48 -10.29 5.53
N ALA A 9 22.46 -9.43 5.76
CA ALA A 9 23.11 -8.64 4.76
C ALA A 9 24.63 -8.65 4.94
N GLN A 10 25.34 -8.38 3.86
CA GLN A 10 26.79 -8.23 3.86
C GLN A 10 27.14 -6.83 3.36
N ALA A 11 28.10 -6.18 4.01
CA ALA A 11 28.62 -4.91 3.54
C ALA A 11 29.36 -5.08 2.22
N ARG A 12 29.19 -4.14 1.28
CA ARG A 12 29.89 -4.17 0.00
C ARG A 12 30.70 -2.89 -0.23
N SER A 13 31.92 -3.04 -0.75
CA SER A 13 32.75 -1.92 -1.16
C SER A 13 32.56 -1.55 -2.62
N GLY A 14 32.14 -2.52 -3.47
CA GLY A 14 31.97 -2.31 -4.90
C GLY A 14 30.62 -1.67 -5.21
N VAL A 15 30.62 -0.47 -5.78
CA VAL A 15 29.45 0.24 -6.30
C VAL A 15 29.53 0.40 -7.82
N GLY A 16 28.36 0.54 -8.46
CA GLY A 16 28.23 0.76 -9.90
C GLY A 16 27.67 -0.42 -10.68
N LYS A 17 27.43 -0.20 -11.98
CA LYS A 17 26.69 -1.10 -12.88
C LYS A 17 27.30 -2.51 -12.98
N GLY A 18 28.63 -2.60 -13.05
CA GLY A 18 29.33 -3.88 -13.18
C GLY A 18 29.21 -4.73 -11.94
N ALA A 19 29.48 -4.15 -10.74
CA ALA A 19 29.37 -4.81 -9.46
C ALA A 19 27.93 -5.26 -9.16
N ALA A 20 26.95 -4.41 -9.41
CA ALA A 20 25.52 -4.75 -9.22
C ALA A 20 25.08 -5.93 -10.12
N ARG A 21 25.59 -6.01 -11.37
CA ARG A 21 25.29 -7.13 -12.26
C ARG A 21 25.97 -8.43 -11.82
N ALA A 22 27.17 -8.36 -11.26
CA ALA A 22 27.86 -9.53 -10.72
C ALA A 22 27.10 -10.12 -9.54
N LEU A 23 26.73 -9.30 -8.55
CA LEU A 23 25.92 -9.72 -7.40
C LEU A 23 24.61 -10.40 -7.80
N ARG A 24 23.88 -9.82 -8.78
CA ARG A 24 22.61 -10.43 -9.24
C ARG A 24 22.81 -11.78 -9.93
N ARG A 25 23.98 -12.04 -10.54
CA ARG A 25 24.32 -13.37 -11.07
C ARG A 25 24.61 -14.39 -9.97
N GLU A 26 25.13 -13.93 -8.84
CA GLU A 26 25.39 -14.73 -7.65
C GLU A 26 24.13 -14.97 -6.78
N GLY A 27 22.98 -14.42 -7.19
CA GLY A 27 21.73 -14.55 -6.43
C GLY A 27 21.62 -13.55 -5.26
N LEU A 28 22.37 -12.45 -5.32
CA LEU A 28 22.33 -11.38 -4.34
C LEU A 28 21.68 -10.13 -4.95
N ILE A 29 20.95 -9.36 -4.12
CA ILE A 29 20.36 -8.09 -4.50
C ILE A 29 21.18 -6.97 -3.88
N PRO A 30 21.66 -6.00 -4.67
CA PRO A 30 22.26 -4.79 -4.13
C PRO A 30 21.17 -3.96 -3.40
N ALA A 31 21.51 -3.46 -2.22
CA ALA A 31 20.66 -2.58 -1.45
C ALA A 31 21.51 -1.48 -0.79
N VAL A 32 20.85 -0.45 -0.27
CA VAL A 32 21.49 0.66 0.44
C VAL A 32 20.70 0.98 1.69
N ILE A 33 21.41 1.17 2.81
CA ILE A 33 20.84 1.68 4.06
C ILE A 33 21.29 3.13 4.21
N TYR A 34 20.33 4.07 4.27
CA TYR A 34 20.60 5.50 4.45
C TYR A 34 19.71 6.10 5.55
N GLY A 35 19.96 7.36 5.90
CA GLY A 35 19.23 8.09 6.92
C GLY A 35 19.97 8.20 8.25
N ASP A 36 19.31 8.81 9.26
CA ASP A 36 19.86 9.05 10.60
C ASP A 36 21.15 9.89 10.59
N LYS A 37 21.31 10.78 9.59
CA LYS A 37 22.51 11.64 9.42
C LYS A 37 23.84 10.87 9.33
N LYS A 38 23.79 9.55 9.14
CA LYS A 38 24.96 8.69 8.96
C LYS A 38 25.22 8.46 7.47
N ALA A 39 26.46 8.13 7.14
CA ALA A 39 26.85 7.80 5.79
C ALA A 39 25.99 6.64 5.23
N PRO A 40 25.62 6.68 3.94
CA PRO A 40 24.96 5.57 3.29
C PRO A 40 25.83 4.31 3.35
N LEU A 41 25.24 3.19 3.74
CA LEU A 41 25.90 1.89 3.81
C LEU A 41 25.42 1.02 2.66
N PRO A 42 26.25 0.77 1.64
CA PRO A 42 25.91 -0.15 0.57
C PRO A 42 26.02 -1.59 1.08
N ILE A 43 24.96 -2.37 0.85
CA ILE A 43 24.87 -3.77 1.30
C ILE A 43 24.42 -4.67 0.15
N SER A 44 24.53 -5.97 0.35
CA SER A 44 23.93 -7.02 -0.47
C SER A 44 23.10 -7.95 0.41
N ILE A 45 21.92 -8.32 -0.08
CA ILE A 45 20.97 -9.20 0.60
C ILE A 45 20.69 -10.43 -0.26
N SER A 46 20.30 -11.53 0.37
CA SER A 46 19.91 -12.75 -0.33
C SER A 46 18.64 -12.50 -1.18
N TYR A 47 18.69 -12.91 -2.45
CA TYR A 47 17.54 -12.81 -3.36
C TYR A 47 16.30 -13.51 -2.81
N ASN A 48 16.46 -14.74 -2.31
CA ASN A 48 15.33 -15.53 -1.84
C ASN A 48 14.65 -14.93 -0.60
N GLU A 49 15.42 -14.39 0.34
CA GLU A 49 14.90 -13.76 1.54
C GLU A 49 14.17 -12.45 1.23
N ALA A 50 14.74 -11.63 0.35
CA ALA A 50 14.13 -10.39 -0.08
C ALA A 50 12.82 -10.63 -0.84
N MET A 51 12.82 -11.52 -1.83
CA MET A 51 11.62 -11.86 -2.59
C MET A 51 10.51 -12.45 -1.70
N LYS A 52 10.86 -13.34 -0.77
CA LYS A 52 9.90 -13.87 0.20
C LYS A 52 9.28 -12.76 1.05
N SER A 53 10.06 -11.76 1.44
CA SER A 53 9.56 -10.64 2.23
C SER A 53 8.68 -9.70 1.41
N ILE A 54 9.01 -9.46 0.14
CA ILE A 54 8.22 -8.63 -0.79
C ILE A 54 6.87 -9.30 -1.10
N TYR A 55 6.88 -10.59 -1.46
CA TYR A 55 5.64 -11.32 -1.77
C TYR A 55 4.75 -11.62 -0.56
N ALA A 56 5.29 -11.57 0.65
CA ALA A 56 4.49 -11.73 1.87
C ALA A 56 3.49 -10.57 2.09
N GLY A 57 3.61 -9.48 1.33
CA GLY A 57 2.80 -8.27 1.46
C GLY A 57 3.28 -7.34 2.57
N GLY A 58 2.90 -6.07 2.48
CA GLY A 58 3.22 -5.07 3.48
C GLY A 58 4.72 -4.78 3.66
N PHE A 59 5.57 -5.11 2.67
CA PHE A 59 7.02 -4.94 2.79
C PHE A 59 7.41 -3.50 3.12
N LEU A 60 6.74 -2.51 2.52
CA LEU A 60 7.02 -1.08 2.72
C LEU A 60 6.46 -0.51 4.04
N SER A 61 5.56 -1.25 4.71
CA SER A 61 4.93 -0.82 5.96
C SER A 61 5.50 -1.49 7.21
N HIS A 62 6.50 -2.39 7.08
CA HIS A 62 7.06 -3.10 8.21
C HIS A 62 8.48 -2.66 8.54
N ILE A 63 8.78 -2.53 9.84
CA ILE A 63 10.15 -2.36 10.30
C ILE A 63 10.86 -3.70 10.27
N ILE A 64 12.04 -3.70 9.66
CA ILE A 64 12.90 -4.87 9.50
C ILE A 64 14.21 -4.62 10.24
N THR A 65 14.71 -5.63 10.90
CA THR A 65 16.07 -5.63 11.46
C THR A 65 17.02 -6.24 10.44
N VAL A 66 17.91 -5.43 9.88
CA VAL A 66 18.94 -5.90 8.95
C VAL A 66 20.22 -6.12 9.75
N ASP A 67 20.72 -7.35 9.72
CA ASP A 67 21.99 -7.73 10.31
C ASP A 67 23.08 -7.62 9.23
N VAL A 68 23.95 -6.64 9.37
CA VAL A 68 25.08 -6.39 8.46
C VAL A 68 26.36 -6.79 9.17
N ASP A 69 26.91 -7.94 8.82
CA ASP A 69 28.18 -8.46 9.36
C ASP A 69 28.24 -8.47 10.91
N GLY A 70 27.08 -8.71 11.57
CA GLY A 70 26.95 -8.74 13.04
C GLY A 70 26.42 -7.45 13.65
N GLU A 71 26.29 -6.37 12.89
CA GLU A 71 25.65 -5.14 13.34
C GLU A 71 24.17 -5.10 12.95
N LYS A 72 23.29 -4.98 13.95
CA LYS A 72 21.84 -4.91 13.74
C LYS A 72 21.39 -3.47 13.48
N HIS A 73 20.82 -3.22 12.31
CA HIS A 73 20.25 -1.94 11.91
C HIS A 73 18.71 -2.05 11.84
N ARG A 74 18.02 -1.18 12.57
CA ARG A 74 16.56 -1.05 12.49
C ARG A 74 16.22 -0.15 11.29
N VAL A 75 15.57 -0.71 10.29
CA VAL A 75 15.28 -0.03 9.03
C VAL A 75 13.86 -0.28 8.56
N ILE A 76 13.35 0.61 7.72
CA ILE A 76 12.14 0.41 6.96
C ILE A 76 12.50 0.40 5.47
N PRO A 77 11.99 -0.55 4.68
CA PRO A 77 12.12 -0.48 3.23
C PRO A 77 11.35 0.73 2.71
N ARG A 78 12.01 1.57 1.93
CA ARG A 78 11.40 2.78 1.35
C ARG A 78 10.92 2.53 -0.08
N ASP A 79 11.73 1.81 -0.83
CA ASP A 79 11.44 1.49 -2.22
C ASP A 79 12.11 0.18 -2.63
N TYR A 80 11.55 -0.48 -3.63
CA TYR A 80 12.17 -1.62 -4.28
C TYR A 80 11.90 -1.59 -5.78
N GLN A 81 12.90 -1.96 -6.55
CA GLN A 81 12.82 -2.01 -8.00
C GLN A 81 12.69 -3.46 -8.45
N LEU A 82 11.70 -3.75 -9.29
CA LEU A 82 11.52 -5.04 -9.95
C LEU A 82 11.90 -4.95 -11.43
N ASP A 83 12.38 -6.03 -11.98
CA ASP A 83 12.55 -6.22 -13.42
C ASP A 83 11.16 -6.39 -14.07
N PRO A 84 10.73 -5.55 -15.02
CA PRO A 84 9.37 -5.57 -15.57
C PRO A 84 9.04 -6.84 -16.38
N VAL A 85 10.03 -7.65 -16.73
CA VAL A 85 9.85 -8.87 -17.54
C VAL A 85 9.94 -10.14 -16.69
N LYS A 86 10.80 -10.13 -15.68
CA LYS A 86 11.11 -11.33 -14.88
C LYS A 86 10.61 -11.23 -13.44
N ASP A 87 10.01 -10.10 -13.05
CA ASP A 87 9.57 -9.78 -11.70
C ASP A 87 10.64 -10.03 -10.61
N LYS A 88 11.90 -9.91 -11.00
CA LYS A 88 13.03 -10.09 -10.08
C LYS A 88 13.43 -8.78 -9.45
N ALA A 89 13.63 -8.79 -8.13
CA ALA A 89 14.11 -7.62 -7.43
C ALA A 89 15.51 -7.23 -7.90
N LEU A 90 15.65 -5.98 -8.33
CA LEU A 90 16.88 -5.38 -8.84
C LEU A 90 17.61 -4.57 -7.77
N HIS A 91 16.88 -3.86 -6.92
CA HIS A 91 17.40 -3.00 -5.87
C HIS A 91 16.40 -2.88 -4.73
N VAL A 92 16.87 -2.64 -3.53
CA VAL A 92 16.05 -2.32 -2.36
C VAL A 92 16.70 -1.19 -1.59
N ASP A 93 15.87 -0.19 -1.25
CA ASP A 93 16.27 0.97 -0.48
C ASP A 93 15.75 0.88 0.95
N PHE A 94 16.65 1.01 1.91
CA PHE A 94 16.32 0.98 3.33
C PHE A 94 16.59 2.33 3.99
N LEU A 95 15.61 2.83 4.73
CA LEU A 95 15.74 4.01 5.56
C LEU A 95 15.98 3.60 7.01
N ARG A 96 17.04 4.12 7.65
CA ARG A 96 17.26 3.92 9.08
C ARG A 96 16.18 4.60 9.90
N VAL A 97 15.70 3.90 10.91
CA VAL A 97 14.61 4.36 11.76
C VAL A 97 15.10 4.52 13.19
N GLY A 98 15.09 5.77 13.67
CA GLY A 98 15.29 6.09 15.07
C GLY A 98 14.02 5.85 15.89
N LYS A 99 14.15 5.75 17.20
CA LYS A 99 13.00 5.70 18.11
C LYS A 99 12.25 7.03 18.09
N GLY A 100 10.91 6.98 17.96
CA GLY A 100 10.06 8.17 17.96
C GLY A 100 10.16 9.05 16.70
N THR A 101 10.70 8.54 15.60
CA THR A 101 10.76 9.25 14.32
C THR A 101 9.42 9.09 13.60
N LYS A 102 8.85 10.20 13.14
CA LYS A 102 7.68 10.18 12.25
C LYS A 102 8.10 9.82 10.84
N LEU A 103 7.40 8.89 10.23
CA LEU A 103 7.68 8.37 8.90
C LEU A 103 6.42 8.41 8.04
N ASN A 104 6.60 8.74 6.77
CA ASN A 104 5.55 8.55 5.79
C ASN A 104 5.67 7.13 5.24
N VAL A 105 4.63 6.33 5.45
CA VAL A 105 4.57 4.94 5.00
C VAL A 105 3.35 4.71 4.13
N GLN A 106 3.49 3.83 3.15
CA GLN A 106 2.39 3.36 2.33
C GLN A 106 1.76 2.14 2.97
N VAL A 107 0.52 2.29 3.45
CA VAL A 107 -0.22 1.22 4.10
C VAL A 107 -1.28 0.68 3.16
N HIS A 108 -1.40 -0.63 3.08
CA HIS A 108 -2.38 -1.30 2.23
C HIS A 108 -3.79 -1.15 2.79
N VAL A 109 -4.75 -0.91 1.91
CA VAL A 109 -6.17 -0.84 2.26
C VAL A 109 -6.81 -2.20 2.04
N LYS A 110 -7.50 -2.70 3.07
CA LYS A 110 -8.24 -3.94 3.02
C LYS A 110 -9.73 -3.67 3.17
N PHE A 111 -10.50 -4.08 2.19
CA PHE A 111 -11.95 -3.97 2.22
C PHE A 111 -12.54 -5.19 2.92
N THR A 112 -13.54 -4.96 3.77
CA THR A 112 -14.24 -6.00 4.50
C THR A 112 -15.74 -5.84 4.35
N ASN A 113 -16.49 -6.94 4.59
CA ASN A 113 -17.94 -6.98 4.54
C ASN A 113 -18.53 -6.60 3.16
N GLU A 114 -17.86 -6.98 2.08
CA GLU A 114 -18.36 -6.78 0.72
C GLU A 114 -19.75 -7.39 0.54
N ASP A 115 -19.98 -8.59 1.07
CA ASP A 115 -21.26 -9.29 1.03
C ASP A 115 -22.37 -8.60 1.85
N ALA A 116 -22.03 -7.72 2.78
CA ALA A 116 -22.97 -6.99 3.61
C ALA A 116 -23.45 -5.68 2.95
N SER A 117 -22.78 -5.23 1.89
CA SER A 117 -23.16 -4.05 1.13
C SER A 117 -24.42 -4.30 0.29
N PRO A 118 -25.49 -3.50 0.44
CA PRO A 118 -26.68 -3.58 -0.42
C PRO A 118 -26.36 -3.23 -1.88
N GLY A 119 -25.41 -2.34 -2.12
CA GLY A 119 -24.98 -1.97 -3.47
C GLY A 119 -24.35 -3.14 -4.22
N ILE A 120 -23.49 -3.91 -3.58
CA ILE A 120 -22.86 -5.11 -4.20
C ILE A 120 -23.90 -6.22 -4.39
N LYS A 121 -24.83 -6.41 -3.44
CA LYS A 121 -25.95 -7.38 -3.60
C LYS A 121 -26.86 -7.06 -4.79
N ARG A 122 -27.04 -5.81 -5.12
CA ARG A 122 -27.80 -5.37 -6.31
C ARG A 122 -27.02 -5.48 -7.62
N GLY A 123 -25.80 -6.04 -7.57
CA GLY A 123 -24.94 -6.21 -8.73
C GLY A 123 -24.00 -5.04 -9.00
N GLY A 124 -23.83 -4.10 -8.06
CA GLY A 124 -22.81 -3.07 -8.10
C GLY A 124 -21.40 -3.66 -8.07
N VAL A 125 -20.46 -2.98 -8.68
CA VAL A 125 -19.05 -3.36 -8.73
C VAL A 125 -18.24 -2.39 -7.87
N LEU A 126 -17.43 -2.94 -6.96
CA LEU A 126 -16.49 -2.14 -6.17
C LEU A 126 -15.34 -1.68 -7.09
N ASN A 127 -15.24 -0.37 -7.30
CA ASN A 127 -14.15 0.26 -8.02
C ASN A 127 -13.18 0.86 -7.00
N ILE A 128 -12.01 0.23 -6.85
CA ILE A 128 -10.98 0.68 -5.94
C ILE A 128 -10.09 1.69 -6.67
N ILE A 129 -10.03 2.92 -6.15
CA ILE A 129 -9.22 4.01 -6.71
C ILE A 129 -7.83 3.97 -6.08
N HIS A 130 -7.77 3.80 -4.75
CA HIS A 130 -6.52 3.74 -4.01
C HIS A 130 -6.39 2.43 -3.25
N HIS A 131 -5.40 1.63 -3.62
CA HIS A 131 -5.05 0.38 -2.94
C HIS A 131 -4.13 0.60 -1.72
N THR A 132 -3.48 1.76 -1.67
CA THR A 132 -2.55 2.15 -0.60
C THR A 132 -2.83 3.58 -0.17
N LEU A 133 -2.63 3.87 1.12
CA LEU A 133 -2.73 5.21 1.69
C LEU A 133 -1.38 5.65 2.21
N ASP A 134 -1.00 6.89 1.92
CA ASP A 134 0.21 7.51 2.46
C ASP A 134 -0.09 8.10 3.83
N LEU A 135 0.39 7.45 4.88
CA LEU A 135 0.16 7.85 6.26
C LEU A 135 1.46 8.30 6.92
N THR A 136 1.39 9.40 7.63
CA THR A 136 2.46 9.80 8.56
C THR A 136 2.20 9.14 9.91
N VAL A 137 3.07 8.22 10.31
CA VAL A 137 2.94 7.44 11.54
C VAL A 137 4.23 7.47 12.35
N ASP A 138 4.11 7.23 13.65
CA ASP A 138 5.27 7.01 14.50
C ASP A 138 5.87 5.63 14.20
N ALA A 139 7.20 5.57 14.13
CA ALA A 139 7.94 4.35 13.80
C ALA A 139 7.59 3.13 14.68
N ASP A 140 7.15 3.36 15.90
CA ASP A 140 6.82 2.27 16.83
C ASP A 140 5.37 1.75 16.68
N HIS A 141 4.51 2.46 15.90
CA HIS A 141 3.07 2.16 15.74
C HIS A 141 2.64 2.16 14.27
N ILE A 142 3.40 1.51 13.41
CA ILE A 142 3.04 1.39 12.00
C ILE A 142 1.92 0.35 11.86
N PRO A 143 0.76 0.70 11.29
CA PRO A 143 -0.32 -0.24 11.02
C PRO A 143 0.06 -1.17 9.85
N GLU A 144 -0.29 -2.44 9.95
CA GLU A 144 -0.06 -3.42 8.87
C GLU A 144 -1.03 -3.20 7.71
N GLU A 145 -2.29 -2.92 8.02
CA GLU A 145 -3.36 -2.69 7.07
C GLU A 145 -4.36 -1.65 7.61
N VAL A 146 -5.02 -0.93 6.72
CA VAL A 146 -6.16 -0.06 7.03
C VAL A 146 -7.42 -0.79 6.59
N VAL A 147 -8.30 -1.09 7.55
CA VAL A 147 -9.55 -1.82 7.26
C VAL A 147 -10.66 -0.84 6.95
N VAL A 148 -11.28 -1.01 5.80
CA VAL A 148 -12.44 -0.25 5.32
C VAL A 148 -13.66 -1.14 5.33
N ASP A 149 -14.70 -0.74 6.05
CA ASP A 149 -15.95 -1.47 6.14
C ASP A 149 -16.95 -0.96 5.08
N LEU A 150 -17.43 -1.87 4.23
CA LEU A 150 -18.38 -1.57 3.16
C LEU A 150 -19.84 -1.79 3.55
N THR A 151 -20.12 -2.08 4.83
CA THR A 151 -21.47 -2.36 5.32
C THR A 151 -22.39 -1.16 5.10
N GLY A 152 -23.52 -1.38 4.46
CA GLY A 152 -24.58 -0.38 4.30
C GLY A 152 -24.39 0.59 3.11
N LEU A 153 -23.30 0.46 2.36
CA LEU A 153 -23.06 1.29 1.16
C LEU A 153 -23.91 0.79 -0.02
N ASP A 154 -24.55 1.73 -0.72
CA ASP A 154 -25.37 1.45 -1.90
C ASP A 154 -24.62 1.80 -3.21
N VAL A 155 -25.26 1.50 -4.33
CA VAL A 155 -24.75 1.85 -5.66
C VAL A 155 -24.70 3.37 -5.83
N GLY A 156 -23.55 3.91 -6.20
CA GLY A 156 -23.28 5.33 -6.30
C GLY A 156 -22.56 5.93 -5.11
N ASP A 157 -22.45 5.19 -4.00
CA ASP A 157 -21.71 5.67 -2.82
C ASP A 157 -20.21 5.62 -3.01
N SER A 158 -19.52 6.56 -2.39
CA SER A 158 -18.06 6.64 -2.34
C SER A 158 -17.56 6.58 -0.90
N VAL A 159 -16.45 5.90 -0.72
CA VAL A 159 -15.73 5.83 0.55
C VAL A 159 -14.59 6.84 0.54
N HIS A 160 -14.64 7.77 1.47
CA HIS A 160 -13.63 8.80 1.65
C HIS A 160 -12.74 8.47 2.86
N ILE A 161 -11.53 9.04 2.86
CA ILE A 161 -10.57 8.82 3.96
C ILE A 161 -11.13 9.29 5.31
N SER A 162 -11.95 10.34 5.30
CA SER A 162 -12.61 10.89 6.49
C SER A 162 -13.58 9.91 7.18
N SER A 163 -14.14 8.97 6.42
CA SER A 163 -15.06 7.94 6.95
C SER A 163 -14.34 6.70 7.50
N VAL A 164 -13.04 6.58 7.27
CA VAL A 164 -12.24 5.41 7.67
C VAL A 164 -11.62 5.63 9.04
N LYS A 165 -11.69 4.61 9.89
CA LYS A 165 -11.04 4.63 11.20
C LYS A 165 -9.54 4.46 11.03
N LEU A 166 -8.80 5.57 11.04
CA LEU A 166 -7.36 5.54 11.04
C LEU A 166 -6.82 5.06 12.39
N PRO A 167 -5.73 4.29 12.43
CA PRO A 167 -5.07 3.87 13.66
C PRO A 167 -4.58 5.08 14.47
N GLN A 168 -4.48 4.92 15.80
CA GLN A 168 -4.05 5.99 16.68
C GLN A 168 -2.63 6.46 16.33
N GLY A 169 -2.46 7.79 16.19
CA GLY A 169 -1.18 8.40 15.87
C GLY A 169 -0.84 8.48 14.38
N SER A 170 -1.71 8.00 13.49
CA SER A 170 -1.57 8.19 12.06
C SER A 170 -2.26 9.49 11.60
N VAL A 171 -1.57 10.24 10.76
CA VAL A 171 -2.10 11.44 10.10
C VAL A 171 -2.01 11.20 8.60
N ASP A 172 -3.10 11.47 7.90
CA ASP A 172 -3.09 11.44 6.45
C ASP A 172 -2.10 12.49 5.90
N HIS A 173 -1.28 12.08 4.96
CA HIS A 173 -0.31 12.94 4.30
C HIS A 173 -0.79 13.42 2.93
N SER A 174 -1.96 12.97 2.48
CA SER A 174 -2.53 13.46 1.24
C SER A 174 -2.85 14.96 1.39
N HIS A 175 -2.44 15.74 0.41
CA HIS A 175 -2.73 17.18 0.35
C HIS A 175 -4.22 17.45 0.00
N GLU A 176 -4.98 16.42 -0.33
CA GLU A 176 -6.40 16.50 -0.62
C GLU A 176 -7.20 16.25 0.65
N SER A 177 -8.03 17.19 1.02
CA SER A 177 -8.79 17.18 2.27
C SER A 177 -9.78 16.01 2.38
N ASP A 178 -10.09 15.33 1.28
CA ASP A 178 -11.08 14.24 1.25
C ASP A 178 -10.82 13.27 0.09
N LEU A 179 -9.77 12.44 0.25
CA LEU A 179 -9.38 11.46 -0.76
C LEU A 179 -10.43 10.34 -0.86
N THR A 180 -10.94 10.10 -2.06
CA THR A 180 -11.83 8.98 -2.32
C THR A 180 -11.04 7.69 -2.49
N ILE A 181 -11.28 6.71 -1.64
CA ILE A 181 -10.57 5.41 -1.62
C ILE A 181 -11.20 4.43 -2.59
N ALA A 182 -12.53 4.31 -2.55
CA ALA A 182 -13.29 3.40 -3.39
C ALA A 182 -14.68 3.93 -3.68
N THR A 183 -15.29 3.46 -4.76
CA THR A 183 -16.67 3.78 -5.16
C THR A 183 -17.41 2.51 -5.56
N ILE A 184 -18.71 2.44 -5.29
CA ILE A 184 -19.57 1.36 -5.78
C ILE A 184 -20.30 1.85 -7.02
N VAL A 185 -19.99 1.25 -8.17
CA VAL A 185 -20.52 1.68 -9.48
C VAL A 185 -21.53 0.67 -10.00
N ALA A 186 -22.64 1.15 -10.57
CA ALA A 186 -23.59 0.30 -11.27
C ALA A 186 -22.95 -0.30 -12.52
N PRO A 187 -23.10 -1.60 -12.80
CA PRO A 187 -22.72 -2.18 -14.07
C PRO A 187 -23.54 -1.55 -15.20
N SER A 188 -22.97 -1.52 -16.41
CA SER A 188 -23.58 -0.86 -17.58
C SER A 188 -25.00 -1.35 -17.91
N GLY A 189 -25.34 -2.59 -17.56
CA GLY A 189 -26.69 -3.17 -17.73
C GLY A 189 -27.73 -2.53 -16.81
N LEU A 190 -27.41 -2.27 -15.55
CA LEU A 190 -28.32 -1.62 -14.58
C LEU A 190 -28.46 -0.12 -14.84
N ARG A 191 -27.46 0.49 -15.47
CA ARG A 191 -27.48 1.92 -15.79
C ARG A 191 -28.54 2.26 -16.86
N SER A 192 -28.87 1.32 -17.75
CA SER A 192 -29.93 1.47 -18.74
C SER A 192 -31.32 1.33 -18.12
N GLU A 193 -31.50 0.44 -17.14
CA GLU A 193 -32.79 0.23 -16.48
C GLU A 193 -33.17 1.42 -15.56
N VAL A 194 -32.20 1.95 -14.79
CA VAL A 194 -32.43 3.14 -13.95
C VAL A 194 -32.67 4.39 -14.77
N ALA A 195 -32.06 4.51 -15.97
CA ALA A 195 -32.29 5.61 -16.86
C ALA A 195 -33.70 5.53 -17.54
N GLU A 196 -34.21 4.32 -17.80
CA GLU A 196 -35.54 4.11 -18.30
C GLU A 196 -36.64 4.32 -17.25
N GLU A 197 -36.43 3.88 -16.02
CA GLU A 197 -37.36 4.16 -14.90
C GLU A 197 -37.42 5.64 -14.55
N GLY A 198 -36.29 6.35 -14.48
CA GLY A 198 -36.26 7.79 -14.24
C GLY A 198 -36.90 8.62 -15.38
N ALA A 199 -36.80 8.13 -16.61
CA ALA A 199 -37.47 8.76 -17.74
C ALA A 199 -39.00 8.50 -17.78
N ALA A 200 -39.42 7.34 -17.29
CA ALA A 200 -40.86 6.98 -17.18
C ALA A 200 -41.55 7.75 -16.04
N GLU A 201 -40.87 7.97 -14.92
CA GLU A 201 -41.40 8.74 -13.78
C GLU A 201 -41.52 10.25 -14.12
N ALA A 202 -40.52 10.81 -14.81
CA ALA A 202 -40.55 12.20 -15.29
C ALA A 202 -41.64 12.45 -16.36
N ALA A 203 -41.97 11.42 -17.18
CA ALA A 203 -43.07 11.51 -18.16
C ALA A 203 -44.45 11.42 -17.52
N ALA A 204 -44.59 10.66 -16.40
CA ALA A 204 -45.86 10.53 -15.71
C ALA A 204 -46.22 11.77 -14.85
N GLU A 205 -45.22 12.51 -14.32
CA GLU A 205 -45.47 13.79 -13.63
C GLU A 205 -45.80 14.96 -14.57
N GLY A 206 -45.40 14.87 -15.85
CA GLY A 206 -45.70 15.89 -16.87
C GLY A 206 -47.15 15.89 -17.37
N GLU A 207 -47.83 14.73 -17.34
CA GLU A 207 -49.25 14.62 -17.82
C GLU A 207 -50.31 14.93 -16.75
N ALA A 208 -49.91 15.10 -15.46
CA ALA A 208 -50.87 15.42 -14.39
C ALA A 208 -51.02 16.92 -14.10
N LYS A 209 -50.47 17.80 -14.95
CA LYS A 209 -50.50 19.28 -14.80
C LYS A 209 -50.99 20.02 -16.03
N GLU A 210 -51.83 19.41 -16.87
CA GLU A 210 -52.61 20.16 -17.89
C GLU A 210 -54.12 20.13 -17.63
#